data_0cbae87b682ede8ab1a8eda35618d1f2
#
_entry.id   0cbae87b682ede8ab1a8eda35618d1f2
#
_cell.length_a   1.000
_cell.length_b   1.000
_cell.length_c   1.000
_cell.angle_alpha   90.00
_cell.angle_beta   90.00
_cell.angle_gamma   90.00
#
_symmetry.space_group_name_H-M   'P 1'
#
loop_
_entity.id
_entity.type
_entity.pdbx_description
1 polymer ?
#
loop_
_entity_poly.entity_id
_entity_poly.type
_entity_poly.pdbx_seq_one_letter_code
_entity_poly.pdbx_strand_id
1 'polypeptide(L)'
;MADYTAKRIGEMEAGFGGGFVKARAELGVTAFGMQVVQLPPDYTDYPEHDHAESAQEEVFVALSGSGWIEIEGERVDLDGDTLVRVGPQTRRKVYAGPQGLRMLAIGGAPGEAYKIVSGTELTAAS
;
A
#
# COMPACT_ATOMS: atom_id res chain seq x y z
N MET A 1 10.23 -13.54 -26.72
CA MET A 1 10.69 -12.67 -25.61
C MET A 1 9.84 -12.93 -24.40
N ALA A 2 10.48 -13.13 -23.26
CA ALA A 2 9.74 -13.23 -22.01
C ALA A 2 9.20 -11.86 -21.63
N ASP A 3 7.99 -11.82 -21.12
CA ASP A 3 7.36 -10.59 -20.65
C ASP A 3 7.42 -10.56 -19.13
N TYR A 4 8.40 -9.81 -18.59
CA TYR A 4 8.53 -9.65 -17.16
C TYR A 4 9.27 -8.36 -16.82
N THR A 5 9.09 -7.90 -15.59
CA THR A 5 9.84 -6.79 -15.02
C THR A 5 10.29 -7.18 -13.62
N ALA A 6 11.56 -6.97 -13.32
CA ALA A 6 12.12 -7.20 -11.99
C ALA A 6 12.94 -5.97 -11.59
N LYS A 7 12.57 -5.36 -10.48
CA LYS A 7 13.28 -4.18 -9.96
C LYS A 7 13.41 -4.28 -8.45
N ARG A 8 14.51 -3.77 -7.94
CA ARG A 8 14.70 -3.65 -6.50
C ARG A 8 13.86 -2.49 -5.97
N ILE A 9 13.21 -2.70 -4.84
CA ILE A 9 12.35 -1.66 -4.24
C ILE A 9 13.14 -0.36 -4.02
N GLY A 10 14.38 -0.45 -3.55
CA GLY A 10 15.20 0.73 -3.28
C GLY A 10 15.59 1.55 -4.51
N GLU A 11 15.40 1.00 -5.71
CA GLU A 11 15.66 1.69 -6.97
C GLU A 11 14.40 2.26 -7.61
N MET A 12 13.23 2.00 -7.02
CA MET A 12 11.95 2.48 -7.55
C MET A 12 11.73 3.94 -7.16
N GLU A 13 11.08 4.69 -8.05
CA GLU A 13 10.67 6.05 -7.76
C GLU A 13 9.69 6.07 -6.58
N ALA A 14 9.84 7.06 -5.71
CA ALA A 14 8.99 7.20 -4.54
C ALA A 14 8.62 8.65 -4.31
N GLY A 15 7.41 8.88 -3.78
CA GLY A 15 6.94 10.18 -3.34
C GLY A 15 6.95 10.29 -1.82
N PHE A 16 6.57 11.45 -1.31
CA PHE A 16 6.47 11.75 0.13
C PHE A 16 7.76 11.41 0.89
N GLY A 17 8.91 11.87 0.36
CA GLY A 17 10.19 11.66 1.03
C GLY A 17 10.65 10.21 1.07
N GLY A 18 10.17 9.38 0.15
CA GLY A 18 10.51 7.95 0.10
C GLY A 18 9.47 7.05 0.74
N GLY A 19 8.45 7.63 1.37
CA GLY A 19 7.44 6.85 2.08
C GLY A 19 6.43 6.11 1.21
N PHE A 20 6.31 6.51 -0.06
CA PHE A 20 5.32 5.92 -0.96
C PHE A 20 5.99 5.49 -2.26
N VAL A 21 6.33 4.22 -2.36
CA VAL A 21 7.06 3.65 -3.51
C VAL A 21 6.07 3.29 -4.59
N LYS A 22 6.32 3.77 -5.81
CA LYS A 22 5.42 3.63 -6.97
C LYS A 22 5.57 2.26 -7.64
N ALA A 23 5.38 1.20 -6.87
CA ALA A 23 5.68 -0.16 -7.32
C ALA A 23 4.84 -0.58 -8.53
N ARG A 24 3.54 -0.23 -8.56
CA ARG A 24 2.69 -0.56 -9.71
C ARG A 24 3.26 0.02 -11.00
N ALA A 25 3.55 1.30 -11.01
CA ALA A 25 4.06 1.99 -12.21
C ALA A 25 5.43 1.47 -12.61
N GLU A 26 6.32 1.28 -11.64
CA GLU A 26 7.67 0.81 -11.90
C GLU A 26 7.69 -0.59 -12.50
N LEU A 27 6.81 -1.47 -12.05
CA LEU A 27 6.71 -2.81 -12.62
C LEU A 27 5.86 -2.87 -13.89
N GLY A 28 5.04 -1.85 -14.13
CA GLY A 28 4.14 -1.83 -15.28
C GLY A 28 2.89 -2.67 -15.10
N VAL A 29 2.48 -2.93 -13.86
CA VAL A 29 1.26 -3.69 -13.57
C VAL A 29 0.04 -2.87 -13.98
N THR A 30 -0.91 -3.50 -14.66
CA THR A 30 -2.14 -2.82 -15.09
C THR A 30 -3.41 -3.45 -14.54
N ALA A 31 -3.31 -4.65 -13.96
CA ALA A 31 -4.48 -5.40 -13.51
C ALA A 31 -4.96 -5.05 -12.11
N PHE A 32 -4.10 -4.47 -11.27
CA PHE A 32 -4.43 -4.09 -9.89
C PHE A 32 -3.50 -3.01 -9.39
N GLY A 33 -3.91 -2.32 -8.32
CA GLY A 33 -3.08 -1.34 -7.64
C GLY A 33 -2.07 -2.02 -6.73
N MET A 34 -0.88 -1.42 -6.61
CA MET A 34 0.19 -1.99 -5.81
C MET A 34 1.18 -0.90 -5.44
N GLN A 35 1.51 -0.81 -4.17
CA GLN A 35 2.53 0.12 -3.71
C GLN A 35 3.25 -0.45 -2.50
N VAL A 36 4.44 0.07 -2.25
CA VAL A 36 5.18 -0.20 -1.03
C VAL A 36 5.21 1.08 -0.21
N VAL A 37 4.70 1.00 1.00
CA VAL A 37 4.69 2.12 1.94
C VAL A 37 5.83 1.92 2.93
N GLN A 38 6.65 2.96 3.12
CA GLN A 38 7.78 2.92 4.04
C GLN A 38 7.61 4.00 5.09
N LEU A 39 7.41 3.59 6.33
CA LEU A 39 7.18 4.50 7.44
C LEU A 39 8.35 4.41 8.42
N PRO A 40 8.88 5.55 8.87
CA PRO A 40 9.96 5.53 9.86
C PRO A 40 9.48 5.02 11.21
N PRO A 41 10.41 4.72 12.14
CA PRO A 41 10.04 4.25 13.46
C PRO A 41 9.01 5.16 14.14
N ASP A 42 8.01 4.54 14.75
CA ASP A 42 6.97 5.20 15.56
C ASP A 42 6.14 6.25 14.79
N TYR A 43 6.06 6.12 13.47
CA TYR A 43 5.32 7.06 12.64
C TYR A 43 3.82 6.95 12.88
N THR A 44 3.15 8.09 13.07
CA THR A 44 1.71 8.16 13.39
C THR A 44 0.91 9.04 12.43
N ASP A 45 1.55 9.62 11.42
CA ASP A 45 0.90 10.61 10.54
C ASP A 45 0.37 10.04 9.23
N TYR A 46 0.33 8.71 9.10
CA TYR A 46 -0.32 8.09 7.96
C TYR A 46 -1.81 8.45 7.98
N PRO A 47 -2.38 8.96 6.87
CA PRO A 47 -3.76 9.44 6.90
C PRO A 47 -4.77 8.32 7.10
N GLU A 48 -5.73 8.56 7.99
CA GLU A 48 -6.89 7.71 8.09
C GLU A 48 -7.78 7.91 6.87
N HIS A 49 -8.17 6.83 6.20
CA HIS A 49 -8.96 6.94 4.98
C HIS A 49 -9.77 5.68 4.70
N ASP A 50 -10.65 5.76 3.71
CA ASP A 50 -11.31 4.63 3.11
C ASP A 50 -11.25 4.76 1.58
N HIS A 51 -11.78 3.77 0.89
CA HIS A 51 -11.84 3.74 -0.57
C HIS A 51 -13.27 3.64 -1.07
N ALA A 52 -14.22 4.26 -0.36
CA ALA A 52 -15.64 4.19 -0.71
C ALA A 52 -15.92 4.67 -2.14
N GLU A 53 -15.21 5.71 -2.59
CA GLU A 53 -15.42 6.26 -3.93
C GLU A 53 -14.93 5.34 -5.04
N SER A 54 -13.81 4.67 -4.84
CA SER A 54 -13.22 3.79 -5.85
C SER A 54 -13.68 2.35 -5.74
N ALA A 55 -14.40 2.01 -4.68
CA ALA A 55 -14.84 0.65 -4.37
C ALA A 55 -13.69 -0.37 -4.29
N GLN A 56 -12.47 0.09 -4.01
CA GLN A 56 -11.32 -0.80 -3.92
C GLN A 56 -11.23 -1.48 -2.58
N GLU A 57 -11.02 -2.78 -2.60
CA GLU A 57 -10.55 -3.50 -1.42
C GLU A 57 -9.03 -3.56 -1.46
N GLU A 58 -8.41 -3.64 -0.29
CA GLU A 58 -6.96 -3.69 -0.18
C GLU A 58 -6.51 -4.84 0.69
N VAL A 59 -5.32 -5.36 0.36
CA VAL A 59 -4.64 -6.34 1.21
C VAL A 59 -3.28 -5.77 1.58
N PHE A 60 -2.94 -5.90 2.86
CA PHE A 60 -1.68 -5.39 3.42
C PHE A 60 -0.87 -6.52 4.02
N VAL A 61 0.44 -6.43 3.86
CA VAL A 61 1.39 -7.32 4.54
C VAL A 61 2.68 -6.55 4.82
N ALA A 62 3.28 -6.78 5.99
CA ALA A 62 4.58 -6.21 6.30
C ALA A 62 5.67 -6.96 5.55
N LEU A 63 6.52 -6.25 4.83
CA LEU A 63 7.71 -6.82 4.20
C LEU A 63 8.89 -6.82 5.17
N SER A 64 8.97 -5.80 6.03
CA SER A 64 9.97 -5.72 7.08
C SER A 64 9.49 -4.77 8.16
N GLY A 65 10.11 -4.86 9.35
CA GLY A 65 9.67 -4.09 10.49
C GLY A 65 8.35 -4.60 11.04
N SER A 66 7.62 -3.71 11.71
CA SER A 66 6.32 -4.03 12.29
C SER A 66 5.48 -2.78 12.47
N GLY A 67 4.20 -2.98 12.69
CA GLY A 67 3.26 -1.91 12.95
C GLY A 67 1.88 -2.49 13.18
N TRP A 68 0.86 -1.68 12.98
CA TRP A 68 -0.51 -2.14 13.06
C TRP A 68 -1.42 -1.27 12.22
N ILE A 69 -2.59 -1.81 11.90
CA ILE A 69 -3.66 -1.06 11.26
C ILE A 69 -4.76 -0.89 12.30
N GLU A 70 -5.20 0.35 12.48
CA GLU A 70 -6.39 0.64 13.25
C GLU A 70 -7.58 0.65 12.30
N ILE A 71 -8.52 -0.26 12.51
CA ILE A 71 -9.68 -0.45 11.65
C ILE A 71 -10.92 -0.22 12.50
N GLU A 72 -11.50 0.97 12.36
CA GLU A 72 -12.70 1.38 13.09
C GLU A 72 -12.62 1.08 14.58
N GLY A 73 -11.51 1.48 15.18
CA GLY A 73 -11.27 1.34 16.61
C GLY A 73 -10.60 0.02 17.03
N GLU A 74 -10.46 -0.93 16.13
CA GLU A 74 -9.75 -2.17 16.41
C GLU A 74 -8.31 -2.11 15.90
N ARG A 75 -7.39 -2.60 16.70
CA ARG A 75 -5.99 -2.71 16.31
C ARG A 75 -5.72 -4.10 15.75
N VAL A 76 -5.19 -4.15 14.53
CA VAL A 76 -4.75 -5.39 13.89
C VAL A 76 -3.26 -5.30 13.64
N ASP A 77 -2.48 -6.19 14.23
CA ASP A 77 -1.02 -6.15 14.10
C ASP A 77 -0.58 -6.52 12.69
N LEU A 78 0.43 -5.80 12.20
CA LEU A 78 1.11 -6.06 10.93
C LEU A 78 2.49 -6.62 11.23
N ASP A 79 2.70 -7.84 10.77
CA ASP A 79 3.99 -8.52 10.81
C ASP A 79 4.16 -9.28 9.49
N GLY A 80 5.26 -9.99 9.33
CA GLY A 80 5.54 -10.73 8.10
C GLY A 80 4.67 -11.98 7.89
N ASP A 81 3.86 -12.35 8.88
CA ASP A 81 3.09 -13.59 8.87
C ASP A 81 1.58 -13.36 8.82
N THR A 82 1.14 -12.10 8.76
CA THR A 82 -0.29 -11.77 8.77
C THR A 82 -0.68 -10.99 7.52
N LEU A 83 -1.67 -11.48 6.81
CA LEU A 83 -2.28 -10.77 5.69
C LEU A 83 -3.59 -10.14 6.17
N VAL A 84 -3.77 -8.86 5.89
CA VAL A 84 -4.96 -8.12 6.33
C VAL A 84 -5.71 -7.60 5.12
N ARG A 85 -6.97 -7.97 4.99
CA ARG A 85 -7.86 -7.43 3.97
C ARG A 85 -8.75 -6.36 4.59
N VAL A 86 -8.87 -5.22 3.93
CA VAL A 86 -9.77 -4.14 4.35
C VAL A 86 -10.73 -3.82 3.21
N GLY A 87 -12.02 -3.84 3.50
CA GLY A 87 -13.05 -3.50 2.52
C GLY A 87 -13.06 -2.02 2.16
N PRO A 88 -13.69 -1.66 1.02
CA PRO A 88 -13.61 -0.29 0.50
C PRO A 88 -14.26 0.77 1.38
N GLN A 89 -15.30 0.44 2.12
CA GLN A 89 -16.03 1.41 2.95
C GLN A 89 -15.54 1.46 4.38
N THR A 90 -14.53 0.68 4.71
CA THR A 90 -14.00 0.58 6.07
C THR A 90 -12.83 1.53 6.23
N ARG A 91 -12.90 2.42 7.21
CA ARG A 91 -11.80 3.35 7.50
C ARG A 91 -10.63 2.62 8.13
N ARG A 92 -9.44 3.03 7.74
CA ARG A 92 -8.21 2.44 8.25
C ARG A 92 -7.14 3.50 8.42
N LYS A 93 -6.25 3.26 9.38
CA LYS A 93 -5.05 4.06 9.58
C LYS A 93 -3.89 3.14 9.97
N VAL A 94 -2.75 3.34 9.34
CA VAL A 94 -1.56 2.53 9.57
C VAL A 94 -0.61 3.24 10.52
N TYR A 95 0.00 2.49 11.43
CA TYR A 95 1.01 2.98 12.36
C TYR A 95 2.26 2.11 12.25
N ALA A 96 3.42 2.75 12.30
CA ALA A 96 4.68 2.02 12.36
C ALA A 96 5.06 1.73 13.81
N GLY A 97 5.65 0.57 14.01
CA GLY A 97 6.25 0.22 15.29
C GLY A 97 7.63 0.83 15.49
N PRO A 98 8.34 0.45 16.58
CA PRO A 98 9.61 1.09 16.94
C PRO A 98 10.74 0.85 15.96
N GLN A 99 10.61 -0.11 15.06
CA GLN A 99 11.63 -0.40 14.05
C GLN A 99 11.26 0.12 12.66
N GLY A 100 10.16 0.85 12.55
CA GLY A 100 9.61 1.25 11.26
C GLY A 100 8.82 0.13 10.62
N LEU A 101 8.22 0.44 9.47
CA LEU A 101 7.39 -0.50 8.74
C LEU A 101 7.59 -0.32 7.24
N ARG A 102 7.91 -1.41 6.55
CA ARG A 102 7.84 -1.49 5.11
C ARG A 102 6.69 -2.43 4.77
N MET A 103 5.68 -1.92 4.10
CA MET A 103 4.42 -2.62 3.90
C MET A 103 4.09 -2.69 2.41
N LEU A 104 3.64 -3.85 1.95
CA LEU A 104 3.07 -4.00 0.62
C LEU A 104 1.56 -3.84 0.72
N ALA A 105 1.00 -3.01 -0.15
CA ALA A 105 -0.44 -2.84 -0.29
C ALA A 105 -0.83 -3.19 -1.72
N ILE A 106 -1.87 -4.03 -1.85
CA ILE A 106 -2.43 -4.44 -3.14
C ILE A 106 -3.92 -4.16 -3.10
N GLY A 107 -4.45 -3.58 -4.18
CA GLY A 107 -5.87 -3.25 -4.19
C GLY A 107 -6.49 -3.28 -5.57
N GLY A 108 -7.81 -3.41 -5.58
CA GLY A 108 -8.61 -3.38 -6.78
C GLY A 108 -10.09 -3.44 -6.45
N ALA A 109 -10.93 -3.05 -7.40
CA ALA A 109 -12.37 -3.08 -7.24
C ALA A 109 -12.90 -4.44 -7.72
N PRO A 110 -13.68 -5.16 -6.90
CA PRO A 110 -14.23 -6.45 -7.30
C PRO A 110 -15.06 -6.36 -8.58
N GLY A 111 -14.79 -7.27 -9.51
CA GLY A 111 -15.57 -7.38 -10.73
C GLY A 111 -15.34 -6.29 -11.76
N GLU A 112 -14.39 -5.39 -11.55
CA GLU A 112 -14.11 -4.28 -12.45
C GLU A 112 -12.65 -4.28 -12.89
N ALA A 113 -12.41 -3.75 -14.09
CA ALA A 113 -11.05 -3.52 -14.55
C ALA A 113 -10.39 -2.45 -13.67
N TYR A 114 -9.14 -2.66 -13.34
CA TYR A 114 -8.39 -1.68 -12.56
C TYR A 114 -8.19 -0.40 -13.35
N LYS A 115 -8.38 0.74 -12.70
CA LYS A 115 -8.11 2.05 -13.26
C LYS A 115 -7.04 2.75 -12.46
N ILE A 116 -6.02 3.25 -13.14
CA ILE A 116 -4.99 4.04 -12.51
C ILE A 116 -5.60 5.38 -12.09
N VAL A 117 -5.53 5.67 -10.79
CA VAL A 117 -6.08 6.91 -10.24
C VAL A 117 -4.93 7.82 -9.84
N SER A 118 -4.82 8.94 -10.55
CA SER A 118 -3.78 9.94 -10.30
C SER A 118 -3.84 10.43 -8.85
N GLY A 119 -2.69 10.55 -8.22
CA GLY A 119 -2.56 11.04 -6.86
C GLY A 119 -2.72 9.99 -5.77
N THR A 120 -3.36 8.85 -6.06
CA THR A 120 -3.48 7.78 -5.06
C THR A 120 -2.32 6.80 -5.12
N GLU A 121 -1.74 6.64 -6.29
CA GLU A 121 -0.58 5.76 -6.47
C GLU A 121 0.71 6.55 -6.65
N LEU A 122 0.62 7.86 -6.70
CA LEU A 122 1.77 8.74 -6.94
C LEU A 122 2.61 8.27 -8.13
N THR A 123 1.96 7.77 -9.16
CA THR A 123 2.68 7.21 -10.30
C THR A 123 3.21 8.31 -11.18
N ALA A 124 4.32 8.05 -11.85
CA ALA A 124 4.88 8.99 -12.80
C ALA A 124 3.96 9.19 -14.00
N ALA A 125 3.12 8.22 -14.29
CA ALA A 125 2.13 8.29 -15.36
C ALA A 125 0.90 9.08 -14.97
N SER A 126 0.80 9.45 -13.73
CA SER A 126 -0.37 10.16 -13.19
C SER A 126 -0.18 11.64 -13.29
#